data_52d88c3ab03abdc0f1fef030d00ff1e8
#
_entry.id   52d88c3ab03abdc0f1fef030d00ff1e8
#
_cell.length_a   1.000
_cell.length_b   1.000
_cell.length_c   1.000
_cell.angle_alpha   90.00
_cell.angle_beta   90.00
_cell.angle_gamma   90.00
#
_symmetry.space_group_name_H-M   'P 1'
#
loop_
_entity.id
_entity.type
_entity.pdbx_description
1 polymer ?
#
loop_
_entity_poly.entity_id
_entity_poly.type
_entity_poly.pdbx_seq_one_letter_code
_entity_poly.pdbx_strand_id
1 'polypeptide(L)'
;YLLSKGYSVISDDSLDLKSSLIIRKIVSYLHSLCNNSDSLNTYLSESLEIDSEREYHSLLDLVDGVIKDLSETHPDEIKGQTLFIQSFMDDILEWTSIHGNDLRQYLKHWEESKIAISSPNDPNAIRITTVHKSKGLAFPIVIFPFAEKVGLFKEDTLWCHLDSDAEMGESFNSIFPVVLGKSSGDSFFSESLKNEMEMQRIDNLNIFYVCLTRARKEMHIIAKN
;
A
#
# COMPACT_ATOMS: atom_id res chain seq x y z
N TYR A 1 -9.51 4.42 8.52
CA TYR A 1 -10.54 4.13 9.52
C TYR A 1 -10.01 4.19 10.95
N LEU A 2 -8.93 3.42 11.31
CA LEU A 2 -8.39 3.45 12.68
C LEU A 2 -7.91 4.85 13.08
N LEU A 3 -7.15 5.52 12.22
CA LEU A 3 -6.69 6.89 12.42
C LEU A 3 -7.85 7.88 12.55
N SER A 4 -8.91 7.75 11.73
CA SER A 4 -10.10 8.60 11.82
C SER A 4 -10.91 8.39 13.10
N LYS A 5 -10.68 7.28 13.82
CA LYS A 5 -11.23 6.99 15.15
C LYS A 5 -10.30 7.43 16.30
N GLY A 6 -9.18 8.07 15.99
CA GLY A 6 -8.23 8.59 16.98
C GLY A 6 -7.24 7.55 17.53
N TYR A 7 -7.12 6.37 16.90
CA TYR A 7 -6.11 5.38 17.28
C TYR A 7 -4.78 5.69 16.61
N SER A 8 -3.69 5.69 17.36
CA SER A 8 -2.33 5.70 16.81
C SER A 8 -2.06 4.38 16.08
N VAL A 9 -1.57 4.46 14.85
CA VAL A 9 -1.27 3.29 14.03
C VAL A 9 0.16 3.39 13.52
N ILE A 10 0.93 2.32 13.70
CA ILE A 10 2.27 2.15 13.12
C ILE A 10 2.18 1.03 12.09
N SER A 11 2.67 1.26 10.90
CA SER A 11 2.77 0.24 9.86
C SER A 11 4.23 0.03 9.47
N ASP A 12 4.68 -1.22 9.43
CA ASP A 12 6.02 -1.59 8.96
C ASP A 12 6.15 -1.47 7.43
N ASP A 13 5.03 -1.55 6.71
CA ASP A 13 4.91 -1.05 5.35
C ASP A 13 4.37 0.37 5.50
N SER A 14 5.31 1.31 5.57
CA SER A 14 5.05 2.73 5.72
C SER A 14 3.72 3.15 5.09
N LEU A 15 2.88 3.83 5.88
CA LEU A 15 1.66 4.43 5.35
C LEU A 15 2.11 5.32 4.18
N ASP A 16 1.71 4.95 2.98
CA ASP A 16 2.01 5.74 1.79
C ASP A 16 1.26 7.07 1.87
N LEU A 17 1.98 8.17 1.83
CA LEU A 17 1.41 9.51 1.85
C LEU A 17 0.38 9.70 0.73
N LYS A 18 0.60 9.07 -0.43
CA LYS A 18 -0.30 9.05 -1.58
C LYS A 18 -1.63 8.32 -1.33
N SER A 19 -1.74 7.55 -0.25
CA SER A 19 -2.99 6.86 0.12
C SER A 19 -4.04 7.79 0.74
N SER A 20 -3.64 8.95 1.26
CA SER A 20 -4.54 9.94 1.85
C SER A 20 -5.36 10.65 0.78
N LEU A 21 -6.71 10.64 0.93
CA LEU A 21 -7.61 11.32 0.02
C LEU A 21 -7.38 12.84 0.03
N ILE A 22 -7.15 13.43 1.20
CA ILE A 22 -6.91 14.87 1.34
C ILE A 22 -5.63 15.30 0.62
N ILE A 23 -4.55 14.52 0.77
CA ILE A 23 -3.29 14.81 0.08
C ILE A 23 -3.46 14.70 -1.44
N ARG A 24 -4.19 13.66 -1.90
CA ARG A 24 -4.49 13.52 -3.33
C ARG A 24 -5.29 14.70 -3.88
N LYS A 25 -6.27 15.22 -3.13
CA LYS A 25 -7.02 16.42 -3.49
C LYS A 25 -6.10 17.64 -3.61
N ILE A 26 -5.24 17.87 -2.59
CA ILE A 26 -4.28 18.97 -2.61
C ILE A 26 -3.35 18.86 -3.82
N VAL A 27 -2.77 17.70 -4.07
CA VAL A 27 -1.88 17.47 -5.22
C VAL A 27 -2.62 17.64 -6.54
N SER A 28 -3.88 17.21 -6.67
CA SER A 28 -4.69 17.45 -7.87
C SER A 28 -4.91 18.94 -8.11
N TYR A 29 -5.12 19.73 -7.07
CA TYR A 29 -5.18 21.18 -7.18
C TYR A 29 -3.84 21.77 -7.66
N LEU A 30 -2.72 21.31 -7.10
CA LEU A 30 -1.39 21.75 -7.55
C LEU A 30 -1.13 21.40 -9.03
N HIS A 31 -1.60 20.22 -9.48
CA HIS A 31 -1.56 19.84 -10.90
C HIS A 31 -2.41 20.78 -11.78
N SER A 32 -3.61 21.16 -11.33
CA SER A 32 -4.48 22.07 -12.08
C SER A 32 -3.87 23.46 -12.29
N LEU A 33 -3.08 23.93 -11.33
CA LEU A 33 -2.32 25.20 -11.47
C LEU A 33 -1.24 25.12 -12.56
N CYS A 34 -0.70 23.93 -12.81
CA CYS A 34 0.33 23.72 -13.83
C CYS A 34 -0.24 23.39 -15.21
N ASN A 35 -1.40 22.73 -15.28
CA ASN A 35 -1.96 22.23 -16.53
C ASN A 35 -3.49 22.10 -16.44
N ASN A 36 -4.21 23.11 -16.93
CA ASN A 36 -5.67 23.16 -16.95
C ASN A 36 -6.34 22.16 -17.92
N SER A 37 -5.58 21.36 -18.66
CA SER A 37 -6.14 20.42 -19.66
C SER A 37 -6.48 19.03 -19.13
N ASP A 38 -6.11 18.70 -17.88
CA ASP A 38 -6.43 17.43 -17.26
C ASP A 38 -7.80 17.50 -16.55
N SER A 39 -8.81 16.92 -17.21
CA SER A 39 -10.20 16.95 -16.75
C SER A 39 -10.40 16.32 -15.37
N LEU A 40 -9.59 15.33 -14.99
CA LEU A 40 -9.72 14.64 -13.71
C LEU A 40 -9.17 15.49 -12.56
N ASN A 41 -8.00 16.11 -12.77
CA ASN A 41 -7.41 17.02 -11.79
C ASN A 41 -8.26 18.30 -11.63
N THR A 42 -8.82 18.81 -12.72
CA THR A 42 -9.74 19.95 -12.70
C THR A 42 -11.02 19.62 -11.91
N TYR A 43 -11.64 18.47 -12.15
CA TYR A 43 -12.84 18.03 -11.41
C TYR A 43 -12.57 17.86 -9.90
N LEU A 44 -11.44 17.29 -9.53
CA LEU A 44 -11.05 17.13 -8.13
C LEU A 44 -10.73 18.47 -7.47
N SER A 45 -10.14 19.40 -8.20
CA SER A 45 -9.83 20.75 -7.71
C SER A 45 -11.06 21.64 -7.57
N GLU A 46 -12.04 21.54 -8.48
CA GLU A 46 -13.30 22.29 -8.40
C GLU A 46 -14.13 21.92 -7.16
N SER A 47 -13.93 20.71 -6.62
CA SER A 47 -14.57 20.30 -5.36
C SER A 47 -13.95 20.97 -4.13
N LEU A 48 -12.83 21.66 -4.29
CA LEU A 48 -12.12 22.38 -3.23
C LEU A 48 -12.43 23.87 -3.40
N GLU A 49 -13.21 24.43 -2.54
CA GLU A 49 -13.49 25.89 -2.51
C GLU A 49 -12.24 26.65 -2.04
N ILE A 50 -11.22 26.74 -2.92
CA ILE A 50 -9.94 27.39 -2.62
C ILE A 50 -9.95 28.80 -3.19
N ASP A 51 -9.45 29.75 -2.42
CA ASP A 51 -9.25 31.13 -2.87
C ASP A 51 -8.14 31.21 -3.93
N SER A 52 -8.53 31.29 -5.19
CA SER A 52 -7.64 31.38 -6.35
C SER A 52 -6.98 32.75 -6.56
N GLU A 53 -7.40 33.77 -5.83
CA GLU A 53 -6.87 35.13 -5.97
C GLU A 53 -5.68 35.42 -5.04
N ARG A 54 -5.34 34.48 -4.15
CA ARG A 54 -4.26 34.62 -3.19
C ARG A 54 -2.89 34.53 -3.86
N GLU A 55 -2.02 35.51 -3.65
CA GLU A 55 -0.62 35.45 -4.06
C GLU A 55 0.19 34.60 -3.08
N TYR A 56 1.04 33.71 -3.61
CA TYR A 56 1.90 32.84 -2.84
C TYR A 56 3.37 33.10 -3.13
N HIS A 57 4.19 33.13 -2.09
CA HIS A 57 5.61 33.44 -2.21
C HIS A 57 6.51 32.20 -2.33
N SER A 58 6.01 31.05 -1.94
CA SER A 58 6.72 29.76 -2.01
C SER A 58 5.73 28.62 -2.18
N LEU A 59 6.26 27.43 -2.57
CA LEU A 59 5.46 26.21 -2.65
C LEU A 59 4.87 25.82 -1.29
N LEU A 60 5.65 26.03 -0.23
CA LEU A 60 5.20 25.75 1.14
C LEU A 60 4.04 26.69 1.53
N ASP A 61 4.14 27.98 1.22
CA ASP A 61 3.11 28.98 1.48
C ASP A 61 1.83 28.70 0.68
N LEU A 62 1.97 28.26 -0.58
CA LEU A 62 0.85 27.82 -1.41
C LEU A 62 0.10 26.66 -0.75
N VAL A 63 0.81 25.62 -0.33
CA VAL A 63 0.18 24.44 0.25
C VAL A 63 -0.40 24.73 1.63
N ASP A 64 0.25 25.54 2.45
CA ASP A 64 -0.29 25.98 3.74
C ASP A 64 -1.60 26.75 3.56
N GLY A 65 -1.65 27.67 2.56
CA GLY A 65 -2.88 28.36 2.20
C GLY A 65 -4.01 27.44 1.81
N VAL A 66 -3.72 26.44 0.96
CA VAL A 66 -4.71 25.42 0.56
C VAL A 66 -5.22 24.61 1.75
N ILE A 67 -4.32 24.18 2.65
CA ILE A 67 -4.69 23.44 3.86
C ILE A 67 -5.57 24.30 4.77
N LYS A 68 -5.27 25.59 4.88
CA LYS A 68 -6.06 26.52 5.69
C LYS A 68 -7.47 26.68 5.11
N ASP A 69 -7.60 26.90 3.81
CA ASP A 69 -8.91 27.01 3.15
C ASP A 69 -9.72 25.72 3.32
N LEU A 70 -9.09 24.55 3.16
CA LEU A 70 -9.71 23.26 3.41
C LEU A 70 -10.12 23.07 4.87
N SER A 71 -9.36 23.61 5.82
CA SER A 71 -9.71 23.52 7.25
C SER A 71 -10.95 24.34 7.60
N GLU A 72 -11.20 25.40 6.87
CA GLU A 72 -12.37 26.26 7.04
C GLU A 72 -13.60 25.70 6.31
N THR A 73 -13.42 25.18 5.09
CA THR A 73 -14.53 24.69 4.25
C THR A 73 -14.90 23.22 4.52
N HIS A 74 -13.91 22.37 4.80
CA HIS A 74 -14.08 20.92 4.99
C HIS A 74 -13.42 20.41 6.26
N PRO A 75 -13.76 20.91 7.45
CA PRO A 75 -13.08 20.55 8.71
C PRO A 75 -13.16 19.07 9.03
N ASP A 76 -14.23 18.38 8.65
CA ASP A 76 -14.40 16.95 8.89
C ASP A 76 -13.46 16.08 8.04
N GLU A 77 -13.07 16.53 6.85
CA GLU A 77 -12.11 15.81 6.00
C GLU A 77 -10.68 15.93 6.54
N ILE A 78 -10.33 17.04 7.16
CA ILE A 78 -9.00 17.28 7.77
C ILE A 78 -8.87 16.57 9.11
N LYS A 79 -9.99 16.39 9.82
CA LYS A 79 -9.99 15.76 11.13
C LYS A 79 -9.43 14.34 11.06
N GLY A 80 -8.36 14.08 11.81
CA GLY A 80 -7.66 12.80 11.83
C GLY A 80 -6.66 12.61 10.69
N GLN A 81 -6.44 13.62 9.83
CA GLN A 81 -5.45 13.59 8.75
C GLN A 81 -4.17 14.38 9.08
N THR A 82 -4.06 14.89 10.31
CA THR A 82 -2.94 15.76 10.73
C THR A 82 -1.57 15.13 10.44
N LEU A 83 -1.42 13.82 10.68
CA LEU A 83 -0.16 13.12 10.41
C LEU A 83 0.21 13.13 8.92
N PHE A 84 -0.78 12.93 8.03
CA PHE A 84 -0.56 12.98 6.58
C PHE A 84 -0.22 14.39 6.12
N ILE A 85 -0.95 15.38 6.62
CA ILE A 85 -0.73 16.80 6.28
C ILE A 85 0.67 17.23 6.75
N GLN A 86 1.04 16.92 7.97
CA GLN A 86 2.36 17.26 8.52
C GLN A 86 3.47 16.58 7.72
N SER A 87 3.35 15.27 7.42
CA SER A 87 4.35 14.57 6.62
C SER A 87 4.45 15.11 5.19
N PHE A 88 3.35 15.61 4.62
CA PHE A 88 3.34 16.25 3.32
C PHE A 88 4.07 17.60 3.34
N MET A 89 3.83 18.40 4.36
CA MET A 89 4.53 19.67 4.56
C MET A 89 6.02 19.46 4.79
N ASP A 90 6.40 18.43 5.55
CA ASP A 90 7.80 18.07 5.79
C ASP A 90 8.50 17.66 4.49
N ASP A 91 7.85 16.87 3.63
CA ASP A 91 8.37 16.47 2.32
C ASP A 91 8.59 17.68 1.40
N ILE A 92 7.61 18.60 1.33
CA ILE A 92 7.74 19.86 0.57
C ILE A 92 8.90 20.70 1.11
N LEU A 93 9.02 20.82 2.42
CA LEU A 93 10.07 21.61 3.06
C LEU A 93 11.45 21.02 2.76
N GLU A 94 11.63 19.71 2.89
CA GLU A 94 12.86 19.01 2.57
C GLU A 94 13.22 19.20 1.10
N TRP A 95 12.27 18.94 0.20
CA TRP A 95 12.49 19.06 -1.24
C TRP A 95 12.83 20.48 -1.64
N THR A 96 12.08 21.51 -1.18
CA THR A 96 12.29 22.92 -1.52
C THR A 96 13.61 23.45 -0.98
N SER A 97 14.09 22.93 0.14
CA SER A 97 15.38 23.31 0.72
C SER A 97 16.56 22.96 -0.19
N ILE A 98 16.43 21.95 -1.04
CA ILE A 98 17.46 21.44 -1.94
C ILE A 98 17.26 21.93 -3.37
N HIS A 99 16.02 21.93 -3.88
CA HIS A 99 15.71 22.12 -5.29
C HIS A 99 15.01 23.47 -5.60
N GLY A 100 14.63 24.24 -4.56
CA GLY A 100 13.90 25.50 -4.73
C GLY A 100 12.39 25.32 -4.91
N ASN A 101 11.70 26.40 -5.30
CA ASN A 101 10.23 26.48 -5.29
C ASN A 101 9.54 26.16 -6.65
N ASP A 102 10.15 25.32 -7.49
CA ASP A 102 9.56 24.94 -8.78
C ASP A 102 8.46 23.88 -8.59
N LEU A 103 7.20 24.30 -8.72
CA LEU A 103 6.03 23.43 -8.57
C LEU A 103 6.03 22.26 -9.57
N ARG A 104 6.46 22.48 -10.83
CA ARG A 104 6.44 21.41 -11.85
C ARG A 104 7.46 20.32 -11.54
N GLN A 105 8.64 20.73 -11.07
CA GLN A 105 9.67 19.78 -10.67
C GLN A 105 9.27 19.02 -9.41
N TYR A 106 8.60 19.67 -8.45
CA TYR A 106 8.06 19.01 -7.28
C TYR A 106 6.98 17.97 -7.63
N LEU A 107 6.04 18.30 -8.52
CA LEU A 107 5.01 17.37 -8.96
C LEU A 107 5.60 16.12 -9.65
N LYS A 108 6.67 16.29 -10.44
CA LYS A 108 7.40 15.16 -11.02
C LYS A 108 8.06 14.30 -9.93
N HIS A 109 8.72 14.92 -8.96
CA HIS A 109 9.27 14.21 -7.78
C HIS A 109 8.16 13.44 -7.05
N TRP A 110 7.02 14.08 -6.82
CA TRP A 110 5.87 13.45 -6.20
C TRP A 110 5.41 12.20 -6.95
N GLU A 111 5.32 12.22 -8.27
CA GLU A 111 4.89 11.08 -9.08
C GLU A 111 5.87 9.89 -8.96
N GLU A 112 7.16 10.16 -9.01
CA GLU A 112 8.24 9.16 -9.04
C GLU A 112 8.59 8.60 -7.66
N SER A 113 8.41 9.37 -6.58
CA SER A 113 8.80 8.99 -5.23
C SER A 113 7.72 8.16 -4.49
N LYS A 114 8.17 7.31 -3.59
CA LYS A 114 7.35 6.69 -2.55
C LYS A 114 7.63 7.38 -1.23
N ILE A 115 6.71 8.22 -0.79
CA ILE A 115 6.87 8.99 0.43
C ILE A 115 6.19 8.24 1.57
N ALA A 116 7.02 7.73 2.44
CA ALA A 116 6.61 6.94 3.58
C ALA A 116 6.36 7.83 4.80
N ILE A 117 5.21 7.70 5.43
CA ILE A 117 4.92 8.39 6.68
C ILE A 117 5.62 7.66 7.82
N SER A 118 6.56 8.34 8.47
CA SER A 118 7.12 7.87 9.74
C SER A 118 6.12 8.15 10.85
N SER A 119 5.44 7.10 11.33
CA SER A 119 4.62 7.25 12.52
C SER A 119 5.54 7.43 13.74
N PRO A 120 5.26 8.39 14.64
CA PRO A 120 6.01 8.50 15.88
C PRO A 120 5.98 7.17 16.65
N ASN A 121 7.09 6.82 17.31
CA ASN A 121 7.17 5.64 18.17
C ASN A 121 6.24 5.83 19.40
N ASP A 122 4.96 5.52 19.22
CA ASP A 122 3.98 5.48 20.28
C ASP A 122 3.90 4.03 20.81
N PRO A 123 4.27 3.78 22.07
CA PRO A 123 4.19 2.43 22.64
C PRO A 123 2.76 1.90 22.74
N ASN A 124 1.74 2.75 22.64
CA ASN A 124 0.33 2.39 22.67
C ASN A 124 -0.28 2.27 21.25
N ALA A 125 0.50 2.49 20.21
CA ALA A 125 0.00 2.41 18.85
C ALA A 125 -0.36 0.97 18.43
N ILE A 126 -1.39 0.86 17.60
CA ILE A 126 -1.73 -0.39 16.93
C ILE A 126 -0.70 -0.63 15.82
N ARG A 127 0.08 -1.69 15.95
CA ARG A 127 1.07 -2.06 14.95
C ARG A 127 0.45 -2.96 13.89
N ILE A 128 0.50 -2.51 12.64
CA ILE A 128 0.09 -3.29 11.46
C ILE A 128 1.35 -3.80 10.79
N THR A 129 1.48 -5.12 10.69
CA THR A 129 2.66 -5.77 10.10
C THR A 129 2.27 -7.00 9.31
N THR A 130 3.10 -7.41 8.36
CA THR A 130 2.91 -8.68 7.66
C THR A 130 3.36 -9.84 8.54
N VAL A 131 2.81 -11.04 8.31
CA VAL A 131 3.20 -12.23 9.06
C VAL A 131 4.71 -12.50 8.93
N HIS A 132 5.27 -12.32 7.73
CA HIS A 132 6.70 -12.51 7.50
C HIS A 132 7.58 -11.54 8.31
N LYS A 133 7.22 -10.25 8.34
CA LYS A 133 7.94 -9.23 9.12
C LYS A 133 7.79 -9.43 10.63
N SER A 134 6.73 -10.10 11.07
CA SER A 134 6.50 -10.41 12.48
C SER A 134 7.34 -11.58 12.99
N LYS A 135 8.06 -12.30 12.11
CA LYS A 135 8.89 -13.45 12.51
C LYS A 135 9.98 -13.01 13.49
N GLY A 136 10.06 -13.72 14.62
CA GLY A 136 10.98 -13.37 15.72
C GLY A 136 10.48 -12.30 16.69
N LEU A 137 9.39 -11.58 16.36
CA LEU A 137 8.76 -10.62 17.27
C LEU A 137 7.68 -11.30 18.12
N ALA A 138 7.28 -10.66 19.20
CA ALA A 138 6.16 -11.10 20.03
C ALA A 138 5.41 -9.91 20.62
N PHE A 139 4.08 -9.99 20.62
CA PHE A 139 3.19 -8.90 20.99
C PHE A 139 2.27 -9.33 22.12
N PRO A 140 1.85 -8.41 23.01
CA PRO A 140 0.90 -8.75 24.07
C PRO A 140 -0.42 -9.29 23.51
N ILE A 141 -0.99 -8.61 22.54
CA ILE A 141 -2.25 -8.94 21.88
C ILE A 141 -2.00 -8.98 20.38
N VAL A 142 -2.51 -10.02 19.71
CA VAL A 142 -2.44 -10.16 18.26
C VAL A 142 -3.86 -10.30 17.71
N ILE A 143 -4.18 -9.50 16.70
CA ILE A 143 -5.41 -9.61 15.92
C ILE A 143 -5.02 -10.11 14.53
N PHE A 144 -5.53 -11.27 14.15
CA PHE A 144 -5.31 -11.86 12.84
C PHE A 144 -6.61 -11.82 12.02
N PRO A 145 -6.83 -10.75 11.25
CA PRO A 145 -8.01 -10.61 10.41
C PRO A 145 -7.84 -11.41 9.11
N PHE A 146 -8.97 -11.77 8.50
CA PHE A 146 -9.03 -12.44 7.19
C PHE A 146 -8.31 -13.80 7.16
N ALA A 147 -8.42 -14.56 8.24
CA ALA A 147 -7.76 -15.86 8.35
C ALA A 147 -8.24 -16.86 7.27
N GLU A 148 -9.43 -16.69 6.71
CA GLU A 148 -9.94 -17.46 5.58
C GLU A 148 -9.13 -17.31 4.29
N LYS A 149 -8.33 -16.25 4.18
CA LYS A 149 -7.45 -16.04 3.00
C LYS A 149 -6.16 -16.84 3.06
N VAL A 150 -5.81 -17.36 4.23
CA VAL A 150 -4.66 -18.24 4.38
C VAL A 150 -5.10 -19.66 3.98
N GLY A 151 -4.40 -20.24 3.04
CA GLY A 151 -4.74 -21.58 2.54
C GLY A 151 -5.45 -21.58 1.18
N LEU A 152 -5.73 -20.40 0.62
CA LEU A 152 -6.19 -20.34 -0.75
C LEU A 152 -5.02 -20.67 -1.69
N PHE A 153 -5.28 -21.59 -2.62
CA PHE A 153 -4.34 -21.88 -3.71
C PHE A 153 -4.21 -20.62 -4.58
N LYS A 154 -2.95 -20.23 -4.82
CA LYS A 154 -2.64 -19.14 -5.75
C LYS A 154 -2.16 -19.74 -7.05
N GLU A 155 -2.84 -19.39 -8.13
CA GLU A 155 -2.35 -19.67 -9.47
C GLU A 155 -1.09 -18.83 -9.71
N ASP A 156 0.03 -19.52 -9.95
CA ASP A 156 1.31 -18.87 -10.22
C ASP A 156 1.94 -19.45 -11.47
N THR A 157 2.84 -18.71 -12.10
CA THR A 157 3.60 -19.17 -13.25
C THR A 157 4.88 -19.84 -12.77
N LEU A 158 4.97 -21.16 -12.98
CA LEU A 158 6.14 -21.97 -12.64
C LEU A 158 6.85 -22.46 -13.88
N TRP A 159 8.17 -22.61 -13.75
CA TRP A 159 8.99 -23.23 -14.77
C TRP A 159 8.91 -24.75 -14.58
N CYS A 160 8.10 -25.39 -15.44
CA CYS A 160 7.85 -26.81 -15.39
C CYS A 160 8.70 -27.54 -16.43
N HIS A 161 9.26 -28.66 -16.03
CA HIS A 161 9.99 -29.56 -16.92
C HIS A 161 8.99 -30.51 -17.57
N LEU A 162 9.09 -30.69 -18.89
CA LEU A 162 8.36 -31.74 -19.59
C LEU A 162 9.26 -32.96 -19.70
N ASP A 163 8.84 -34.07 -19.09
CA ASP A 163 9.60 -35.32 -19.17
C ASP A 163 9.57 -35.86 -20.61
N SER A 164 10.69 -36.41 -21.05
CA SER A 164 10.94 -36.86 -22.42
C SER A 164 10.06 -38.05 -22.85
N ASP A 165 9.29 -38.66 -21.95
CA ASP A 165 8.37 -39.77 -22.22
C ASP A 165 7.00 -39.30 -22.76
N ALA A 166 6.73 -38.00 -22.79
CA ALA A 166 5.55 -37.51 -23.48
C ALA A 166 5.71 -37.68 -25.00
N GLU A 167 4.66 -38.10 -25.69
CA GLU A 167 4.58 -38.39 -27.11
C GLU A 167 5.13 -37.32 -28.10
N MET A 168 5.74 -36.26 -27.59
CA MET A 168 6.25 -35.09 -28.32
C MET A 168 7.70 -35.25 -28.82
N GLY A 169 8.36 -36.39 -28.59
CA GLY A 169 9.69 -36.73 -29.13
C GLY A 169 10.86 -36.03 -28.40
N GLU A 170 12.06 -36.63 -28.54
CA GLU A 170 13.34 -36.23 -27.92
C GLU A 170 13.79 -34.76 -28.14
N SER A 171 13.11 -34.05 -29.06
CA SER A 171 13.45 -32.65 -29.39
C SER A 171 12.91 -31.62 -28.41
N PHE A 172 12.05 -31.99 -27.43
CA PHE A 172 11.39 -31.07 -26.52
C PHE A 172 11.78 -31.25 -25.06
N ASN A 173 13.01 -31.56 -24.77
CA ASN A 173 13.55 -31.54 -23.42
C ASN A 173 13.72 -30.07 -22.95
N SER A 174 12.61 -29.38 -22.74
CA SER A 174 12.60 -27.94 -22.49
C SER A 174 11.80 -27.59 -21.25
N ILE A 175 12.19 -26.51 -20.60
CA ILE A 175 11.51 -25.95 -19.46
C ILE A 175 10.52 -24.91 -19.97
N PHE A 176 9.27 -24.98 -19.56
CA PHE A 176 8.20 -24.09 -19.99
C PHE A 176 7.65 -23.27 -18.82
N PRO A 177 7.36 -21.97 -19.01
CA PRO A 177 6.57 -21.21 -18.05
C PRO A 177 5.11 -21.63 -18.18
N VAL A 178 4.61 -22.29 -17.16
CA VAL A 178 3.23 -22.82 -17.10
C VAL A 178 2.47 -22.13 -15.97
N VAL A 179 1.30 -21.58 -16.28
CA VAL A 179 0.37 -21.10 -15.25
C VAL A 179 -0.33 -22.32 -14.67
N LEU A 180 0.04 -22.70 -13.44
CA LEU A 180 -0.56 -23.83 -12.77
C LEU A 180 -1.88 -23.41 -12.13
N GLY A 181 -2.97 -23.86 -12.72
CA GLY A 181 -4.34 -23.62 -12.31
C GLY A 181 -5.20 -24.87 -12.43
N LYS A 182 -6.49 -24.76 -12.23
CA LYS A 182 -7.44 -25.89 -12.30
C LYS A 182 -7.38 -26.63 -13.61
N SER A 183 -7.15 -25.95 -14.74
CA SER A 183 -7.02 -26.53 -16.07
C SER A 183 -5.76 -27.41 -16.25
N SER A 184 -4.76 -27.23 -15.40
CA SER A 184 -3.52 -28.02 -15.46
C SER A 184 -3.69 -29.43 -14.89
N GLY A 185 -4.81 -29.71 -14.22
CA GLY A 185 -5.09 -31.03 -13.61
C GLY A 185 -5.19 -32.20 -14.60
N ASP A 186 -5.62 -31.92 -15.84
CA ASP A 186 -5.79 -32.92 -16.91
C ASP A 186 -4.69 -32.77 -18.00
N SER A 187 -3.58 -32.12 -17.67
CA SER A 187 -2.46 -31.88 -18.57
C SER A 187 -1.21 -32.67 -18.20
N PHE A 188 -0.19 -32.65 -19.05
CA PHE A 188 1.15 -33.19 -18.77
C PHE A 188 1.79 -32.60 -17.51
N PHE A 189 1.30 -31.46 -17.01
CA PHE A 189 1.79 -30.77 -15.82
C PHE A 189 0.98 -31.10 -14.55
N SER A 190 0.13 -32.14 -14.59
CA SER A 190 -0.72 -32.50 -13.44
C SER A 190 0.09 -32.88 -12.18
N GLU A 191 1.25 -33.48 -12.33
CA GLU A 191 2.15 -33.81 -11.23
C GLU A 191 2.80 -32.55 -10.65
N SER A 192 3.27 -31.64 -11.53
CA SER A 192 3.79 -30.34 -11.10
C SER A 192 2.74 -29.53 -10.34
N LEU A 193 1.47 -29.56 -10.79
CA LEU A 193 0.36 -28.91 -10.08
C LEU A 193 0.15 -29.53 -8.68
N LYS A 194 0.15 -30.85 -8.55
CA LYS A 194 -0.01 -31.53 -7.26
C LYS A 194 1.12 -31.16 -6.29
N ASN A 195 2.36 -31.20 -6.77
CA ASN A 195 3.53 -30.81 -5.98
C ASN A 195 3.44 -29.35 -5.51
N GLU A 196 3.06 -28.44 -6.39
CA GLU A 196 2.89 -27.04 -6.04
C GLU A 196 1.77 -26.84 -5.01
N MET A 197 0.63 -27.51 -5.17
CA MET A 197 -0.47 -27.45 -4.19
C MET A 197 -0.02 -27.95 -2.81
N GLU A 198 0.82 -28.98 -2.77
CA GLU A 198 1.36 -29.51 -1.51
C GLU A 198 2.35 -28.53 -0.86
N MET A 199 3.24 -27.93 -1.66
CA MET A 199 4.19 -26.92 -1.19
C MET A 199 3.45 -25.69 -0.67
N GLN A 200 2.47 -25.17 -1.39
CA GLN A 200 1.65 -24.03 -0.94
C GLN A 200 0.88 -24.38 0.35
N ARG A 201 0.42 -25.62 0.51
CA ARG A 201 -0.23 -26.06 1.74
C ARG A 201 0.73 -26.04 2.94
N ILE A 202 1.98 -26.49 2.74
CA ILE A 202 3.02 -26.44 3.77
C ILE A 202 3.35 -24.99 4.11
N ASP A 203 3.50 -24.11 3.12
CA ASP A 203 3.78 -22.70 3.34
C ASP A 203 2.64 -22.00 4.10
N ASN A 204 1.40 -22.31 3.76
CA ASN A 204 0.24 -21.79 4.48
C ASN A 204 0.22 -22.25 5.95
N LEU A 205 0.56 -23.51 6.23
CA LEU A 205 0.70 -24.00 7.60
C LEU A 205 1.82 -23.29 8.36
N ASN A 206 2.95 -23.02 7.72
CA ASN A 206 4.04 -22.26 8.29
C ASN A 206 3.62 -20.80 8.61
N ILE A 207 2.85 -20.17 7.73
CA ILE A 207 2.29 -18.84 7.97
C ILE A 207 1.36 -18.85 9.20
N PHE A 208 0.48 -19.84 9.31
CA PHE A 208 -0.38 -20.01 10.49
C PHE A 208 0.45 -20.21 11.75
N TYR A 209 1.43 -21.10 11.72
CA TYR A 209 2.30 -21.33 12.85
C TYR A 209 3.01 -20.07 13.31
N VAL A 210 3.59 -19.31 12.38
CA VAL A 210 4.23 -18.03 12.70
C VAL A 210 3.22 -17.09 13.34
N CYS A 211 2.03 -16.95 12.78
CA CYS A 211 1.01 -16.05 13.29
C CYS A 211 0.57 -16.44 14.71
N LEU A 212 0.23 -17.71 14.92
CA LEU A 212 -0.26 -18.25 16.20
C LEU A 212 0.76 -18.14 17.33
N THR A 213 2.05 -18.11 17.01
CA THR A 213 3.13 -18.01 17.99
C THR A 213 3.55 -16.58 18.33
N ARG A 214 2.88 -15.54 17.77
CA ARG A 214 3.24 -14.13 18.04
C ARG A 214 2.62 -13.56 19.29
N ALA A 215 1.47 -14.06 19.73
CA ALA A 215 0.75 -13.54 20.88
C ALA A 215 1.38 -14.03 22.21
N ARG A 216 1.59 -13.10 23.14
CA ARG A 216 2.04 -13.41 24.51
C ARG A 216 0.89 -13.60 25.48
N LYS A 217 -0.22 -12.89 25.30
CA LYS A 217 -1.37 -12.89 26.21
C LYS A 217 -2.64 -13.31 25.51
N GLU A 218 -3.01 -12.62 24.45
CA GLU A 218 -4.29 -12.83 23.76
C GLU A 218 -4.12 -12.87 22.26
N MET A 219 -4.91 -13.72 21.62
CA MET A 219 -4.98 -13.82 20.18
C MET A 219 -6.43 -13.84 19.72
N HIS A 220 -6.73 -12.95 18.78
CA HIS A 220 -8.04 -12.83 18.14
C HIS A 220 -7.92 -13.21 16.67
N ILE A 221 -8.60 -14.27 16.26
CA ILE A 221 -8.63 -14.72 14.86
C ILE A 221 -10.00 -14.38 14.31
N ILE A 222 -10.02 -13.63 13.21
CA ILE A 222 -11.25 -13.21 12.54
C ILE A 222 -11.25 -13.80 11.14
N ALA A 223 -12.25 -14.62 10.84
CA ALA A 223 -12.46 -15.23 9.54
C ALA A 223 -13.90 -15.01 9.10
N LYS A 224 -14.11 -14.92 7.79
CA LYS A 224 -15.44 -14.93 7.20
C LYS A 224 -15.94 -16.36 7.13
N ASN A 225 -17.19 -16.55 7.53
CA ASN A 225 -17.88 -17.84 7.41
C ASN A 225 -18.40 -18.06 5.99
#